data_2397a8d923083e7077eb0636d8ac950b
#
_entry.id   2397a8d923083e7077eb0636d8ac950b
#
_cell.length_a   1.000
_cell.length_b   1.000
_cell.length_c   1.000
_cell.angle_alpha   90.00
_cell.angle_beta   90.00
_cell.angle_gamma   90.00
#
_symmetry.space_group_name_H-M   'P 1'
#
loop_
_entity.id
_entity.type
_entity.pdbx_description
1 polymer ?
#
loop_
_entity_poly.entity_id
_entity_poly.type
_entity_poly.pdbx_seq_one_letter_code
_entity_poly.pdbx_strand_id
1 'polypeptide(L)'
;MENVNEFFNDLSNGISKGLNVAKLAKVVKYYPENMKVDVMPLPTEESAMIINVPLATIATKDYLVYYPLKPDDVVVLLFIDYDTDSILLGEDSLETERGHDVSDCIAIGCISLFKEPLSVSDIDSLLIQEKGGKSKIRLNKGEIEIEAPRINLKGFATYKGREIAVKGDADSRGDTLV
;
A
#
# COMPACT_ATOMS: atom_id res chain seq x y z
N MET A 1 46.71 3.76 21.68
CA MET A 1 45.74 2.71 21.24
C MET A 1 44.29 3.16 21.39
N GLU A 2 43.91 3.94 22.40
CA GLU A 2 42.55 4.51 22.56
C GLU A 2 42.10 5.35 21.34
N ASN A 3 42.98 6.21 20.85
CA ASN A 3 42.68 7.13 19.74
C ASN A 3 42.34 6.42 18.41
N VAL A 4 42.87 5.23 18.15
CA VAL A 4 42.62 4.48 16.92
C VAL A 4 41.26 3.80 16.98
N ASN A 5 40.91 3.23 18.13
CA ASN A 5 39.58 2.61 18.31
C ASN A 5 38.46 3.65 18.29
N GLU A 6 38.70 4.82 18.87
CA GLU A 6 37.77 5.95 18.83
C GLU A 6 37.53 6.42 17.39
N PHE A 7 38.63 6.60 16.62
CA PHE A 7 38.54 6.94 15.20
C PHE A 7 37.73 5.92 14.37
N PHE A 8 37.98 4.61 14.55
CA PHE A 8 37.21 3.59 13.82
C PHE A 8 35.74 3.54 14.25
N ASN A 9 35.45 3.76 15.53
CA ASN A 9 34.08 3.84 16.02
C ASN A 9 33.34 5.06 15.44
N ASP A 10 33.99 6.22 15.40
CA ASP A 10 33.42 7.43 14.83
C ASP A 10 33.21 7.32 13.32
N LEU A 11 34.15 6.70 12.61
CA LEU A 11 34.03 6.41 11.19
C LEU A 11 32.86 5.46 10.93
N SER A 12 32.76 4.36 11.67
CA SER A 12 31.68 3.38 11.56
C SER A 12 30.31 4.02 11.86
N ASN A 13 30.24 4.82 12.92
CA ASN A 13 29.05 5.55 13.29
C ASN A 13 28.65 6.60 12.23
N GLY A 14 29.64 7.27 11.64
CA GLY A 14 29.43 8.23 10.55
C GLY A 14 28.84 7.57 9.31
N ILE A 15 29.40 6.44 8.90
CA ILE A 15 28.92 5.63 7.77
C ILE A 15 27.48 5.15 8.05
N SER A 16 27.24 4.55 9.22
CA SER A 16 25.92 4.03 9.59
C SER A 16 24.84 5.11 9.64
N LYS A 17 25.17 6.33 10.09
CA LYS A 17 24.22 7.45 10.13
C LYS A 17 23.99 8.09 8.76
N GLY A 18 24.97 8.00 7.87
CA GLY A 18 24.87 8.53 6.51
C GLY A 18 24.15 7.62 5.52
N LEU A 19 23.98 6.33 5.87
CA LEU A 19 23.36 5.36 4.99
C LEU A 19 21.84 5.42 5.08
N ASN A 20 21.17 5.74 3.99
CA ASN A 20 19.72 5.64 3.92
C ASN A 20 19.34 4.17 3.65
N VAL A 21 18.59 3.56 4.56
CA VAL A 21 18.10 2.17 4.42
C VAL A 21 16.58 2.14 4.38
N ALA A 22 15.95 2.60 5.46
CA ALA A 22 14.50 2.72 5.54
C ALA A 22 14.11 3.84 6.51
N LYS A 23 13.01 4.55 6.21
CA LYS A 23 12.43 5.58 7.08
C LYS A 23 10.92 5.47 7.09
N LEU A 24 10.30 5.92 8.16
CA LEU A 24 8.87 6.20 8.15
C LEU A 24 8.64 7.60 7.56
N ALA A 25 7.57 7.76 6.81
CA ALA A 25 7.20 9.05 6.26
C ALA A 25 5.69 9.26 6.26
N LYS A 26 5.26 10.52 6.36
CA LYS A 26 3.87 10.90 6.16
C LYS A 26 3.62 11.24 4.71
N VAL A 27 2.51 10.75 4.18
CA VAL A 27 2.01 11.18 2.88
C VAL A 27 1.58 12.64 2.95
N VAL A 28 2.11 13.45 2.05
CA VAL A 28 1.72 14.84 1.85
C VAL A 28 0.70 14.94 0.73
N LYS A 29 0.98 14.24 -0.39
CA LYS A 29 0.11 14.20 -1.55
C LYS A 29 0.21 12.86 -2.26
N TYR A 30 -0.90 12.36 -2.78
CA TYR A 30 -0.96 11.13 -3.56
C TYR A 30 -1.42 11.43 -5.00
N TYR A 31 -0.77 10.78 -5.96
CA TYR A 31 -1.04 10.86 -7.40
C TYR A 31 -1.45 9.47 -7.90
N PRO A 32 -2.75 9.14 -7.84
CA PRO A 32 -3.24 7.80 -8.17
C PRO A 32 -2.99 7.38 -9.62
N GLU A 33 -3.00 8.34 -10.55
CA GLU A 33 -2.78 8.11 -11.98
C GLU A 33 -1.37 7.61 -12.31
N ASN A 34 -0.39 7.97 -11.48
CA ASN A 34 1.02 7.62 -11.67
C ASN A 34 1.54 6.70 -10.57
N MET A 35 0.70 6.33 -9.60
CA MET A 35 1.09 5.56 -8.41
C MET A 35 2.32 6.16 -7.71
N LYS A 36 2.30 7.49 -7.48
CA LYS A 36 3.36 8.25 -6.83
C LYS A 36 2.83 8.99 -5.62
N VAL A 37 3.73 9.29 -4.68
CA VAL A 37 3.44 10.06 -3.48
C VAL A 37 4.51 11.10 -3.22
N ASP A 38 4.10 12.27 -2.72
CA ASP A 38 5.01 13.18 -2.04
C ASP A 38 4.96 12.87 -0.56
N VAL A 39 6.10 12.75 0.07
CA VAL A 39 6.21 12.30 1.45
C VAL A 39 7.13 13.20 2.28
N MET A 40 6.81 13.31 3.55
CA MET A 40 7.65 13.96 4.56
C MET A 40 8.22 12.89 5.48
N PRO A 41 9.54 12.59 5.37
CA PRO A 41 10.17 11.63 6.27
C PRO A 41 10.09 12.07 7.74
N LEU A 42 10.05 11.10 8.63
CA LEU A 42 9.97 11.31 10.07
C LEU A 42 11.35 11.11 10.72
N PRO A 43 11.75 11.92 11.71
CA PRO A 43 11.05 13.11 12.20
C PRO A 43 11.08 14.27 11.19
N THR A 44 9.99 15.03 11.11
CA THR A 44 9.82 16.09 10.08
C THR A 44 10.78 17.27 10.26
N GLU A 45 11.21 17.56 11.50
CA GLU A 45 12.10 18.66 11.82
C GLU A 45 13.51 18.48 11.25
N GLU A 46 13.90 17.23 10.98
CA GLU A 46 15.24 16.85 10.50
C GLU A 46 15.26 16.44 9.04
N SER A 47 14.14 16.54 8.34
CA SER A 47 13.98 15.95 7.02
C SER A 47 13.42 16.93 6.00
N ALA A 48 13.87 16.81 4.76
CA ALA A 48 13.25 17.48 3.63
C ALA A 48 12.14 16.60 3.01
N MET A 49 11.16 17.22 2.41
CA MET A 49 10.11 16.53 1.64
C MET A 49 10.73 15.84 0.42
N ILE A 50 10.33 14.59 0.18
CA ILE A 50 10.70 13.84 -1.03
C ILE A 50 9.45 13.78 -1.91
N ILE A 51 9.62 14.18 -3.17
CA ILE A 51 8.52 14.27 -4.13
C ILE A 51 8.58 13.15 -5.16
N ASN A 52 7.41 12.82 -5.73
CA ASN A 52 7.28 11.83 -6.81
C ASN A 52 7.79 10.43 -6.46
N VAL A 53 7.78 10.06 -5.19
CA VAL A 53 8.20 8.72 -4.74
C VAL A 53 7.27 7.65 -5.31
N PRO A 54 7.77 6.63 -6.00
CA PRO A 54 6.95 5.51 -6.47
C PRO A 54 6.29 4.78 -5.32
N LEU A 55 5.00 4.43 -5.47
CA LEU A 55 4.25 3.65 -4.49
C LEU A 55 4.24 2.18 -4.91
N ALA A 56 4.87 1.32 -4.12
CA ALA A 56 4.74 -0.12 -4.28
C ALA A 56 3.32 -0.56 -3.90
N THR A 57 2.69 -1.34 -4.77
CA THR A 57 1.37 -1.92 -4.55
C THR A 57 1.38 -3.40 -4.89
N ILE A 58 0.35 -4.12 -4.47
CA ILE A 58 0.17 -5.52 -4.88
C ILE A 58 -0.35 -5.49 -6.31
N ALA A 59 0.55 -5.56 -7.27
CA ALA A 59 0.21 -5.49 -8.68
C ALA A 59 1.01 -6.49 -9.50
N THR A 60 0.39 -6.93 -10.59
CA THR A 60 1.00 -7.69 -11.68
C THR A 60 0.72 -6.97 -12.99
N LYS A 61 1.11 -7.57 -14.11
CA LYS A 61 0.80 -7.02 -15.43
C LYS A 61 -0.70 -6.86 -15.69
N ASP A 62 -1.54 -7.74 -15.12
CA ASP A 62 -2.97 -7.83 -15.40
C ASP A 62 -3.87 -7.51 -14.20
N TYR A 63 -3.34 -7.50 -12.98
CA TYR A 63 -4.11 -7.36 -11.74
C TYR A 63 -3.45 -6.39 -10.77
N LEU A 64 -4.27 -5.66 -10.04
CA LEU A 64 -3.79 -4.81 -8.95
C LEU A 64 -4.79 -4.80 -7.78
N VAL A 65 -4.26 -4.62 -6.57
CA VAL A 65 -5.03 -4.23 -5.39
C VAL A 65 -4.77 -2.76 -5.13
N TYR A 66 -5.79 -1.94 -5.38
CA TYR A 66 -5.70 -0.50 -5.20
C TYR A 66 -6.34 -0.08 -3.87
N TYR A 67 -5.64 0.73 -3.12
CA TYR A 67 -6.16 1.42 -1.93
C TYR A 67 -5.75 2.89 -1.98
N PRO A 68 -6.71 3.83 -1.76
CA PRO A 68 -6.43 5.26 -1.84
C PRO A 68 -5.68 5.73 -0.60
N LEU A 69 -4.49 6.30 -0.80
CA LEU A 69 -3.76 7.01 0.26
C LEU A 69 -4.32 8.40 0.48
N LYS A 70 -4.20 8.88 1.71
CA LYS A 70 -4.59 10.23 2.09
C LYS A 70 -3.43 10.96 2.76
N PRO A 71 -3.45 12.29 2.78
CA PRO A 71 -2.51 13.06 3.61
C PRO A 71 -2.51 12.56 5.05
N ASP A 72 -1.34 12.56 5.68
CA ASP A 72 -1.03 12.02 7.01
C ASP A 72 -1.02 10.49 7.15
N ASP A 73 -1.37 9.71 6.13
CA ASP A 73 -1.09 8.28 6.15
C ASP A 73 0.43 8.05 6.29
N VAL A 74 0.81 7.04 7.07
CA VAL A 74 2.23 6.74 7.31
C VAL A 74 2.66 5.57 6.46
N VAL A 75 3.70 5.77 5.66
CA VAL A 75 4.31 4.77 4.78
C VAL A 75 5.73 4.45 5.21
N VAL A 76 6.26 3.32 4.76
CA VAL A 76 7.68 2.98 4.87
C VAL A 76 8.37 3.41 3.58
N LEU A 77 9.42 4.20 3.69
CA LEU A 77 10.35 4.45 2.59
C LEU A 77 11.46 3.40 2.65
N LEU A 78 11.65 2.70 1.57
CA LEU A 78 12.77 1.80 1.35
C LEU A 78 13.70 2.46 0.33
N PHE A 79 14.95 2.69 0.71
CA PHE A 79 15.96 3.28 -0.18
C PHE A 79 16.65 2.16 -0.96
N ILE A 80 16.77 2.35 -2.25
CA ILE A 80 17.34 1.37 -3.17
C ILE A 80 18.85 1.58 -3.26
N ASP A 81 19.59 0.49 -3.44
CA ASP A 81 21.05 0.50 -3.47
C ASP A 81 21.63 1.28 -4.65
N TYR A 82 20.86 1.42 -5.74
CA TYR A 82 21.31 2.02 -6.99
C TYR A 82 20.31 3.06 -7.50
N ASP A 83 20.76 3.85 -8.47
CA ASP A 83 19.94 4.76 -9.27
C ASP A 83 18.72 4.04 -9.87
N THR A 84 17.53 4.55 -9.61
CA THR A 84 16.27 3.94 -10.05
C THR A 84 15.65 4.62 -11.27
N ASP A 85 16.18 5.72 -11.76
CA ASP A 85 15.55 6.56 -12.78
C ASP A 85 15.28 5.79 -14.08
N SER A 86 16.31 5.19 -14.67
CA SER A 86 16.17 4.40 -15.91
C SER A 86 15.39 3.10 -15.70
N ILE A 87 15.60 2.43 -14.57
CA ILE A 87 14.93 1.16 -14.24
C ILE A 87 13.42 1.37 -14.14
N LEU A 88 12.97 2.45 -13.50
CA LEU A 88 11.54 2.77 -13.39
C LEU A 88 10.90 3.22 -14.72
N LEU A 89 11.72 3.58 -15.71
CA LEU A 89 11.29 3.81 -17.10
C LEU A 89 11.24 2.52 -17.94
N GLY A 90 11.69 1.39 -17.37
CA GLY A 90 11.71 0.09 -18.05
C GLY A 90 13.01 -0.21 -18.80
N GLU A 91 14.07 0.54 -18.53
CA GLU A 91 15.41 0.32 -19.07
C GLU A 91 16.23 -0.57 -18.13
N ASP A 92 17.17 -1.34 -18.67
CA ASP A 92 18.09 -2.19 -17.90
C ASP A 92 19.49 -1.57 -17.89
N SER A 93 19.58 -0.35 -17.38
CA SER A 93 20.81 0.41 -17.29
C SER A 93 20.80 1.35 -16.07
N LEU A 94 21.97 1.72 -15.58
CA LEU A 94 22.14 2.75 -14.58
C LEU A 94 22.65 4.03 -15.23
N GLU A 95 22.05 5.16 -14.90
CA GLU A 95 22.52 6.46 -15.38
C GLU A 95 23.68 7.00 -14.54
N THR A 96 23.67 6.70 -13.26
CA THR A 96 24.69 7.19 -12.31
C THR A 96 25.18 6.08 -11.39
N GLU A 97 26.33 6.28 -10.74
CA GLU A 97 26.88 5.37 -9.73
C GLU A 97 26.42 5.74 -8.29
N ARG A 98 25.36 6.58 -8.15
CA ARG A 98 24.85 6.93 -6.83
C ARG A 98 24.24 5.71 -6.14
N GLY A 99 24.46 5.62 -4.84
CA GLY A 99 23.91 4.53 -4.04
C GLY A 99 23.27 5.06 -2.75
N HIS A 100 22.16 4.43 -2.32
CA HIS A 100 21.38 4.81 -1.14
C HIS A 100 20.98 6.29 -1.11
N ASP A 101 20.77 6.88 -2.29
CA ASP A 101 20.37 8.27 -2.38
C ASP A 101 18.94 8.48 -1.91
N VAL A 102 18.68 9.66 -1.36
CA VAL A 102 17.34 10.02 -0.85
C VAL A 102 16.29 9.99 -1.95
N SER A 103 16.68 10.29 -3.19
CA SER A 103 15.79 10.29 -4.36
C SER A 103 15.44 8.87 -4.85
N ASP A 104 16.29 7.87 -4.57
CA ASP A 104 16.10 6.50 -5.00
C ASP A 104 15.36 5.69 -3.94
N CYS A 105 14.14 6.08 -3.63
CA CYS A 105 13.32 5.39 -2.65
C CYS A 105 11.96 4.97 -3.21
N ILE A 106 11.38 3.94 -2.60
CA ILE A 106 10.05 3.43 -2.88
C ILE A 106 9.22 3.50 -1.60
N ALA A 107 8.00 4.03 -1.70
CA ALA A 107 7.04 4.00 -0.60
C ALA A 107 6.30 2.66 -0.58
N ILE A 108 6.21 2.03 0.59
CA ILE A 108 5.53 0.74 0.77
C ILE A 108 4.41 0.90 1.78
N GLY A 109 3.21 0.50 1.39
CA GLY A 109 2.03 0.31 2.22
C GLY A 109 1.75 1.41 3.24
N CYS A 110 0.82 1.12 4.14
CA CYS A 110 0.52 1.99 5.28
C CYS A 110 0.79 1.29 6.60
N ILE A 111 1.26 2.04 7.59
CA ILE A 111 1.40 1.59 8.96
C ILE A 111 0.27 2.19 9.79
N SER A 112 -0.46 1.32 10.48
CA SER A 112 -1.42 1.76 11.50
C SER A 112 -0.68 2.21 12.75
N LEU A 113 -0.90 3.45 13.16
CA LEU A 113 -0.29 3.99 14.38
C LEU A 113 -0.97 3.40 15.62
N PHE A 114 -0.22 3.18 16.70
CA PHE A 114 -0.77 2.65 17.96
C PHE A 114 -1.89 3.52 18.57
N LYS A 115 -1.86 4.82 18.30
CA LYS A 115 -2.93 5.75 18.72
C LYS A 115 -4.22 5.63 17.90
N GLU A 116 -4.16 4.94 16.75
CA GLU A 116 -5.28 4.73 15.83
C GLU A 116 -5.38 3.23 15.49
N PRO A 117 -5.72 2.37 16.46
CA PRO A 117 -5.76 0.95 16.24
C PRO A 117 -6.82 0.58 15.20
N LEU A 118 -6.50 -0.41 14.37
CA LEU A 118 -7.47 -0.98 13.44
C LEU A 118 -8.53 -1.76 14.21
N SER A 119 -9.80 -1.49 13.93
CA SER A 119 -10.92 -2.27 14.45
C SER A 119 -11.07 -3.54 13.60
N VAL A 120 -10.43 -4.62 14.02
CA VAL A 120 -10.58 -5.94 13.40
C VAL A 120 -11.57 -6.75 14.22
N SER A 121 -12.74 -7.04 13.67
CA SER A 121 -13.80 -7.78 14.37
C SER A 121 -13.60 -9.30 14.36
N ASP A 122 -12.76 -9.81 13.48
CA ASP A 122 -12.49 -11.23 13.30
C ASP A 122 -11.00 -11.44 13.00
N ILE A 123 -10.28 -11.97 13.99
CA ILE A 123 -8.82 -12.16 13.90
C ILE A 123 -8.42 -13.47 13.21
N ASP A 124 -9.38 -14.38 13.00
CA ASP A 124 -9.12 -15.71 12.42
C ASP A 124 -9.45 -15.78 10.92
N SER A 125 -9.90 -14.67 10.33
CA SER A 125 -10.33 -14.58 8.93
C SER A 125 -9.42 -13.67 8.12
N LEU A 126 -9.31 -13.95 6.82
CA LEU A 126 -8.82 -12.93 5.87
C LEU A 126 -9.91 -11.89 5.65
N LEU A 127 -9.60 -10.63 5.95
CA LEU A 127 -10.55 -9.54 5.96
C LEU A 127 -10.10 -8.39 5.06
N ILE A 128 -10.98 -7.94 4.18
CA ILE A 128 -10.86 -6.69 3.42
C ILE A 128 -12.02 -5.82 3.84
N GLN A 129 -11.74 -4.69 4.52
CA GLN A 129 -12.82 -3.82 5.04
C GLN A 129 -12.45 -2.35 4.96
N GLU A 130 -13.44 -1.48 4.90
CA GLU A 130 -13.24 -0.06 5.19
C GLU A 130 -13.06 0.14 6.70
N LYS A 131 -12.35 1.21 7.12
CA LYS A 131 -11.97 1.44 8.54
C LYS A 131 -13.16 1.46 9.50
N GLY A 132 -14.35 1.88 9.05
CA GLY A 132 -15.58 1.90 9.86
C GLY A 132 -16.29 0.55 9.99
N GLY A 133 -15.85 -0.48 9.25
CA GLY A 133 -16.38 -1.84 9.33
C GLY A 133 -17.75 -2.06 8.70
N LYS A 134 -18.34 -1.05 8.04
CA LYS A 134 -19.68 -1.14 7.43
C LYS A 134 -19.69 -1.93 6.12
N SER A 135 -18.55 -1.99 5.45
CA SER A 135 -18.38 -2.73 4.20
C SER A 135 -17.17 -3.62 4.32
N LYS A 136 -17.34 -4.92 4.09
CA LYS A 136 -16.27 -5.90 4.22
C LYS A 136 -16.47 -7.12 3.34
N ILE A 137 -15.36 -7.74 3.01
CA ILE A 137 -15.28 -9.08 2.42
C ILE A 137 -14.47 -9.93 3.41
N ARG A 138 -15.04 -11.05 3.85
CA ARG A 138 -14.46 -11.96 4.81
C ARG A 138 -14.33 -13.35 4.21
N LEU A 139 -13.16 -13.96 4.33
CA LEU A 139 -12.91 -15.33 3.94
C LEU A 139 -12.61 -16.15 5.20
N ASN A 140 -13.49 -17.06 5.52
CA ASN A 140 -13.35 -18.09 6.55
C ASN A 140 -13.12 -19.47 5.93
N LYS A 141 -12.85 -20.46 6.79
CA LYS A 141 -12.79 -21.85 6.35
C LYS A 141 -14.17 -22.30 5.85
N GLY A 142 -14.33 -22.37 4.52
CA GLY A 142 -15.54 -22.86 3.86
C GLY A 142 -16.62 -21.80 3.60
N GLU A 143 -16.38 -20.53 3.91
CA GLU A 143 -17.34 -19.45 3.70
C GLU A 143 -16.66 -18.19 3.15
N ILE A 144 -17.34 -17.53 2.22
CA ILE A 144 -17.02 -16.17 1.79
C ILE A 144 -18.22 -15.28 2.08
N GLU A 145 -18.03 -14.26 2.90
CA GLU A 145 -19.07 -13.32 3.27
C GLU A 145 -18.77 -11.94 2.67
N ILE A 146 -19.78 -11.34 2.07
CA ILE A 146 -19.74 -9.96 1.57
C ILE A 146 -20.83 -9.18 2.27
N GLU A 147 -20.47 -8.22 3.08
CA GLU A 147 -21.38 -7.39 3.86
C GLU A 147 -21.20 -5.91 3.52
N ALA A 148 -22.28 -5.24 3.20
CA ALA A 148 -22.34 -3.79 3.01
C ALA A 148 -23.79 -3.31 3.12
N PRO A 149 -24.03 -2.02 3.46
CA PRO A 149 -25.38 -1.45 3.42
C PRO A 149 -26.06 -1.58 2.06
N ARG A 150 -25.26 -1.64 0.99
CA ARG A 150 -25.74 -1.88 -0.38
C ARG A 150 -24.69 -2.64 -1.18
N ILE A 151 -25.10 -3.73 -1.83
CA ILE A 151 -24.28 -4.52 -2.73
C ILE A 151 -24.86 -4.39 -4.14
N ASN A 152 -24.08 -3.86 -5.10
CA ASN A 152 -24.44 -3.78 -6.50
C ASN A 152 -23.68 -4.85 -7.29
N LEU A 153 -24.38 -5.82 -7.81
CA LEU A 153 -23.84 -6.81 -8.74
C LEU A 153 -24.09 -6.32 -10.18
N LYS A 154 -23.02 -6.12 -10.95
CA LYS A 154 -23.11 -5.75 -12.36
C LYS A 154 -22.74 -6.95 -13.22
N GLY A 155 -23.57 -7.26 -14.21
CA GLY A 155 -23.45 -8.45 -15.06
C GLY A 155 -24.34 -9.58 -14.58
N PHE A 156 -24.11 -10.78 -15.10
CA PHE A 156 -24.91 -11.95 -14.76
C PHE A 156 -24.40 -12.59 -13.47
N ALA A 157 -25.22 -12.61 -12.43
CA ALA A 157 -24.96 -13.38 -11.23
C ALA A 157 -25.58 -14.77 -11.36
N THR A 158 -24.79 -15.83 -11.16
CA THR A 158 -25.28 -17.21 -11.31
C THR A 158 -24.99 -18.04 -10.07
N TYR A 159 -25.88 -18.98 -9.76
CA TYR A 159 -25.66 -20.04 -8.79
C TYR A 159 -25.74 -21.40 -9.49
N LYS A 160 -24.65 -22.17 -9.45
CA LYS A 160 -24.53 -23.46 -10.18
C LYS A 160 -24.92 -23.36 -11.66
N GLY A 161 -24.48 -22.27 -12.32
CA GLY A 161 -24.75 -22.03 -13.76
C GLY A 161 -26.15 -21.53 -14.09
N ARG A 162 -26.98 -21.24 -13.09
CA ARG A 162 -28.32 -20.64 -13.27
C ARG A 162 -28.28 -19.19 -12.80
N GLU A 163 -28.95 -18.31 -13.52
CA GLU A 163 -29.10 -16.91 -13.10
C GLU A 163 -29.78 -16.81 -11.73
N ILE A 164 -29.29 -15.91 -10.91
CA ILE A 164 -29.89 -15.58 -9.62
C ILE A 164 -31.04 -14.60 -9.92
N ALA A 165 -32.25 -15.03 -9.70
CA ALA A 165 -33.44 -14.17 -9.79
C ALA A 165 -33.45 -13.18 -8.62
N VAL A 166 -33.82 -11.93 -8.89
CA VAL A 166 -34.00 -10.88 -7.90
C VAL A 166 -35.49 -10.50 -7.79
N LYS A 167 -35.85 -9.87 -6.67
CA LYS A 167 -37.21 -9.37 -6.49
C LYS A 167 -37.61 -8.46 -7.67
N GLY A 168 -38.72 -8.75 -8.29
CA GLY A 168 -39.24 -8.06 -9.49
C GLY A 168 -38.92 -8.75 -10.80
N ASP A 169 -38.08 -9.79 -10.82
CA ASP A 169 -37.93 -10.63 -12.01
C ASP A 169 -39.18 -11.51 -12.21
N ALA A 170 -39.50 -11.82 -13.45
CA ALA A 170 -40.53 -12.79 -13.77
C ALA A 170 -40.00 -14.23 -13.65
N ASP A 171 -40.79 -15.14 -13.12
CA ASP A 171 -40.50 -16.56 -13.14
C ASP A 171 -40.70 -17.15 -14.54
N SER A 172 -40.45 -18.44 -14.71
CA SER A 172 -40.64 -19.14 -16.00
C SER A 172 -42.12 -19.17 -16.50
N ARG A 173 -43.04 -18.77 -15.66
CA ARG A 173 -44.51 -18.66 -15.99
C ARG A 173 -44.92 -17.22 -16.20
N GLY A 174 -44.03 -16.25 -16.02
CA GLY A 174 -44.31 -14.83 -16.15
C GLY A 174 -44.81 -14.16 -14.87
N ASP A 175 -44.83 -14.87 -13.74
CA ASP A 175 -45.20 -14.31 -12.44
C ASP A 175 -44.05 -13.52 -11.84
N THR A 176 -44.34 -12.33 -11.30
CA THR A 176 -43.32 -11.48 -10.67
C THR A 176 -42.89 -12.05 -9.32
N LEU A 177 -41.57 -12.20 -9.12
CA LEU A 177 -41.01 -12.64 -7.86
C LEU A 177 -41.22 -11.57 -6.77
N VAL A 178 -41.71 -11.95 -5.60
CA VAL A 178 -42.11 -11.06 -4.49
C VAL A 178 -41.03 -11.00 -3.39
#